data_0f228afa9e0a53e2c0166bfdfc6a7657
#
_entry.id   0f228afa9e0a53e2c0166bfdfc6a7657
#
_cell.length_a   1.000
_cell.length_b   1.000
_cell.length_c   1.000
_cell.angle_alpha   90.00
_cell.angle_beta   90.00
_cell.angle_gamma   90.00
#
_symmetry.space_group_name_H-M   'P 1'
#
loop_
_entity.id
_entity.type
_entity.pdbx_description
1 polymer ?
#
loop_
_entity_poly.entity_id
_entity_poly.type
_entity_poly.pdbx_seq_one_letter_code
_entity_poly.pdbx_strand_id
1 'polypeptide(L)'
;MAAAIIAAASAVAGDPDPLMGKKMGVIGDSYVRNHREPVENTWHYKFAMKHGMRYYNYGRNGNCISVDLARWGEGMYRRYADMADSLDLVVVIGGHNDAARLDSIGMGLFRERLGVLCRGLIEKYPRAQIVFFTPWVCDGFAGSNRERVVDAMLSVCGSYGIPVFDAARRGGIYAGSATFRRIYFQGGGTHDTAHLNSRGHDRFLPVAESFILQYTE
;
A
#
# COMPACT_ATOMS: atom_id res chain seq x y z
N MET A 1 5.21 -49.31 42.03
CA MET A 1 4.43 -48.07 41.97
C MET A 1 5.26 -47.04 41.20
N ALA A 2 4.89 -46.76 39.95
CA ALA A 2 5.57 -45.77 39.09
C ALA A 2 4.84 -44.43 39.23
N ALA A 3 5.57 -43.41 39.70
CA ALA A 3 5.05 -42.03 39.79
C ALA A 3 5.12 -41.37 38.42
N ALA A 4 3.97 -40.98 37.86
CA ALA A 4 3.89 -40.19 36.64
C ALA A 4 4.20 -38.73 36.98
N ILE A 5 5.30 -38.20 36.40
CA ILE A 5 5.63 -36.79 36.44
C ILE A 5 4.80 -36.09 35.34
N ILE A 6 3.77 -35.37 35.74
CA ILE A 6 3.02 -34.49 34.85
C ILE A 6 3.84 -33.20 34.72
N ALA A 7 4.53 -33.01 33.62
CA ALA A 7 5.14 -31.75 33.26
C ALA A 7 4.03 -30.77 32.79
N ALA A 8 3.71 -29.79 33.63
CA ALA A 8 2.87 -28.69 33.25
C ALA A 8 3.64 -27.83 32.22
N ALA A 9 3.24 -27.86 30.97
CA ALA A 9 3.71 -26.93 29.96
C ALA A 9 3.13 -25.54 30.29
N SER A 10 3.95 -24.67 30.86
CA SER A 10 3.63 -23.23 30.98
C SER A 10 3.54 -22.68 29.57
N ALA A 11 2.35 -22.34 29.10
CA ALA A 11 2.19 -21.53 27.92
C ALA A 11 2.84 -20.18 28.26
N VAL A 12 3.98 -19.88 27.62
CA VAL A 12 4.56 -18.55 27.62
C VAL A 12 3.57 -17.70 26.84
N ALA A 13 2.84 -16.80 27.52
CA ALA A 13 2.08 -15.77 26.85
C ALA A 13 3.10 -14.96 26.03
N GLY A 14 3.02 -15.04 24.70
CA GLY A 14 3.86 -14.22 23.82
C GLY A 14 3.65 -12.75 24.15
N ASP A 15 4.69 -11.94 23.97
CA ASP A 15 4.57 -10.50 24.12
C ASP A 15 3.41 -9.97 23.27
N PRO A 16 2.65 -8.99 23.79
CA PRO A 16 1.53 -8.42 23.04
C PRO A 16 2.04 -7.82 21.71
N ASP A 17 1.25 -8.01 20.66
CA ASP A 17 1.57 -7.44 19.33
C ASP A 17 1.87 -5.94 19.46
N PRO A 18 3.05 -5.46 19.03
CA PRO A 18 3.47 -4.07 19.20
C PRO A 18 2.59 -3.08 18.43
N LEU A 19 1.78 -3.56 17.48
CA LEU A 19 0.83 -2.76 16.70
C LEU A 19 -0.57 -2.71 17.32
N MET A 20 -0.88 -3.53 18.31
CA MET A 20 -2.21 -3.61 18.92
C MET A 20 -2.68 -2.25 19.44
N GLY A 21 -3.88 -1.84 19.02
CA GLY A 21 -4.49 -0.56 19.39
C GLY A 21 -3.95 0.66 18.65
N LYS A 22 -2.84 0.56 17.94
CA LYS A 22 -2.29 1.65 17.11
C LYS A 22 -3.22 1.99 15.95
N LYS A 23 -3.09 3.20 15.41
CA LYS A 23 -3.90 3.74 14.31
C LYS A 23 -3.13 3.65 12.99
N MET A 24 -3.71 2.97 12.02
CA MET A 24 -3.19 2.85 10.66
C MET A 24 -4.04 3.65 9.69
N GLY A 25 -3.45 4.63 9.02
CA GLY A 25 -4.07 5.36 7.92
C GLY A 25 -3.51 4.90 6.58
N VAL A 26 -4.39 4.56 5.63
CA VAL A 26 -3.98 4.15 4.28
C VAL A 26 -4.55 5.12 3.26
N ILE A 27 -3.67 5.88 2.60
CA ILE A 27 -4.04 6.80 1.52
C ILE A 27 -3.62 6.23 0.17
N GLY A 28 -4.49 6.38 -0.82
CA GLY A 28 -4.20 5.88 -2.16
C GLY A 28 -5.32 6.08 -3.16
N ASP A 29 -5.19 5.35 -4.25
CA ASP A 29 -6.14 5.32 -5.35
C ASP A 29 -7.15 4.14 -5.23
N SER A 30 -7.50 3.54 -6.36
CA SER A 30 -8.39 2.38 -6.41
C SER A 30 -7.78 1.12 -5.79
N TYR A 31 -6.47 1.03 -5.61
CA TYR A 31 -5.82 -0.06 -4.88
C TYR A 31 -6.11 -0.01 -3.38
N VAL A 32 -6.39 1.19 -2.86
CA VAL A 32 -6.80 1.40 -1.46
C VAL A 32 -8.33 1.37 -1.31
N ARG A 33 -9.08 2.00 -2.23
CA ARG A 33 -10.55 1.98 -2.22
C ARG A 33 -11.12 0.60 -2.55
N ASN A 34 -10.31 -0.26 -3.15
CA ASN A 34 -10.65 -1.60 -3.67
C ASN A 34 -11.62 -1.61 -4.86
N HIS A 35 -11.59 -0.57 -5.67
CA HIS A 35 -12.36 -0.42 -6.90
C HIS A 35 -13.85 -0.77 -6.72
N ARG A 36 -14.28 -1.99 -7.06
CA ARG A 36 -15.68 -2.46 -7.00
C ARG A 36 -15.95 -3.42 -5.85
N GLU A 37 -14.90 -3.96 -5.22
CA GLU A 37 -15.05 -4.91 -4.12
C GLU A 37 -14.98 -4.21 -2.74
N PRO A 38 -15.46 -4.88 -1.67
CA PRO A 38 -15.35 -4.37 -0.30
C PRO A 38 -13.91 -4.13 0.12
N VAL A 39 -13.68 -3.08 0.90
CA VAL A 39 -12.36 -2.72 1.45
C VAL A 39 -11.81 -3.83 2.36
N GLU A 40 -12.69 -4.56 3.01
CA GLU A 40 -12.39 -5.69 3.88
C GLU A 40 -11.63 -6.82 3.18
N ASN A 41 -11.73 -6.90 1.86
CA ASN A 41 -10.97 -7.85 1.06
C ASN A 41 -9.50 -7.44 0.86
N THR A 42 -9.12 -6.19 1.15
CA THR A 42 -7.77 -5.68 0.88
C THR A 42 -6.75 -6.22 1.87
N TRP A 43 -5.51 -6.37 1.40
CA TRP A 43 -4.40 -6.79 2.24
C TRP A 43 -4.14 -5.84 3.42
N HIS A 44 -4.28 -4.54 3.21
CA HIS A 44 -4.02 -3.53 4.24
C HIS A 44 -5.12 -3.50 5.32
N TYR A 45 -6.38 -3.77 4.97
CA TYR A 45 -7.42 -3.98 5.97
C TYR A 45 -7.16 -5.26 6.77
N LYS A 46 -6.88 -6.38 6.09
CA LYS A 46 -6.56 -7.67 6.71
C LYS A 46 -5.34 -7.58 7.62
N PHE A 47 -4.30 -6.84 7.20
CA PHE A 47 -3.15 -6.52 8.04
C PHE A 47 -3.57 -5.81 9.33
N ALA A 48 -4.32 -4.70 9.21
CA ALA A 48 -4.77 -3.95 10.38
C ALA A 48 -5.60 -4.80 11.34
N MET A 49 -6.53 -5.63 10.82
CA MET A 49 -7.34 -6.52 11.67
C MET A 49 -6.51 -7.61 12.34
N LYS A 50 -5.56 -8.21 11.62
CA LYS A 50 -4.64 -9.22 12.16
C LYS A 50 -3.82 -8.71 13.34
N HIS A 51 -3.36 -7.47 13.26
CA HIS A 51 -2.55 -6.81 14.31
C HIS A 51 -3.36 -5.99 15.31
N GLY A 52 -4.70 -6.10 15.31
CA GLY A 52 -5.57 -5.37 16.26
C GLY A 52 -5.48 -3.85 16.15
N MET A 53 -5.17 -3.31 14.98
CA MET A 53 -5.04 -1.88 14.73
C MET A 53 -6.40 -1.22 14.46
N ARG A 54 -6.48 0.09 14.70
CA ARG A 54 -7.60 0.94 14.24
C ARG A 54 -7.31 1.38 12.80
N TYR A 55 -8.17 0.96 11.87
CA TYR A 55 -7.97 1.18 10.44
C TYR A 55 -8.74 2.38 9.90
N TYR A 56 -8.06 3.24 9.13
CA TYR A 56 -8.64 4.39 8.44
C TYR A 56 -8.31 4.33 6.95
N ASN A 57 -9.35 4.33 6.09
CA ASN A 57 -9.21 4.25 4.64
C ASN A 57 -9.42 5.61 3.97
N TYR A 58 -8.40 6.09 3.28
CA TYR A 58 -8.42 7.31 2.49
C TYR A 58 -8.22 7.02 0.99
N GLY A 59 -8.70 5.87 0.52
CA GLY A 59 -8.68 5.47 -0.88
C GLY A 59 -9.71 6.22 -1.72
N ARG A 60 -9.32 6.61 -2.94
CA ARG A 60 -10.22 7.25 -3.91
C ARG A 60 -9.94 6.72 -5.30
N ASN A 61 -10.94 6.07 -5.93
CA ASN A 61 -10.79 5.52 -7.28
C ASN A 61 -10.27 6.57 -8.26
N GLY A 62 -9.34 6.18 -9.14
CA GLY A 62 -8.79 7.04 -10.20
C GLY A 62 -7.89 8.18 -9.73
N ASN A 63 -7.62 8.30 -8.42
CA ASN A 63 -6.82 9.39 -7.87
C ASN A 63 -5.34 9.27 -8.24
N CYS A 64 -4.68 10.41 -8.44
CA CYS A 64 -3.24 10.52 -8.67
C CYS A 64 -2.51 10.96 -7.38
N ILE A 65 -1.21 10.70 -7.33
CA ILE A 65 -0.34 11.32 -6.34
C ILE A 65 -0.20 12.80 -6.63
N SER A 66 0.04 13.16 -7.90
CA SER A 66 0.64 14.42 -8.31
C SER A 66 -0.31 15.47 -8.87
N VAL A 67 -1.51 15.11 -9.29
CA VAL A 67 -2.43 16.04 -9.96
C VAL A 67 -3.85 15.94 -9.45
N ASP A 68 -4.53 17.07 -9.46
CA ASP A 68 -5.95 17.18 -9.23
C ASP A 68 -6.71 16.86 -10.52
N LEU A 69 -7.77 16.08 -10.42
CA LEU A 69 -8.58 15.66 -11.54
C LEU A 69 -10.05 15.99 -11.27
N ALA A 70 -10.73 16.70 -12.20
CA ALA A 70 -12.12 17.11 -12.02
C ALA A 70 -13.05 15.97 -11.57
N ARG A 71 -12.89 14.78 -12.16
CA ARG A 71 -13.68 13.58 -11.81
C ARG A 71 -13.24 12.90 -10.53
N TRP A 72 -11.94 12.97 -10.17
CA TRP A 72 -11.33 12.15 -9.13
C TRP A 72 -10.82 12.99 -7.94
N GLY A 73 -11.04 14.33 -8.01
CA GLY A 73 -10.71 15.27 -6.96
C GLY A 73 -9.21 15.56 -6.81
N GLU A 74 -8.87 16.16 -5.70
CA GLU A 74 -7.49 16.54 -5.37
C GLU A 74 -6.56 15.35 -5.33
N GLY A 75 -5.31 15.55 -5.76
CA GLY A 75 -4.24 14.57 -5.69
C GLY A 75 -3.81 14.27 -4.25
N MET A 76 -3.14 13.14 -4.06
CA MET A 76 -2.69 12.74 -2.72
C MET A 76 -1.74 13.78 -2.10
N TYR A 77 -0.99 14.54 -2.93
CA TYR A 77 -0.07 15.59 -2.50
C TYR A 77 -0.75 16.76 -1.73
N ARG A 78 -2.10 16.84 -1.79
CA ARG A 78 -2.93 17.75 -0.98
C ARG A 78 -3.79 16.99 0.02
N ARG A 79 -4.43 15.92 -0.42
CA ARG A 79 -5.43 15.17 0.33
C ARG A 79 -4.93 14.56 1.63
N TYR A 80 -3.62 14.38 1.80
CA TYR A 80 -3.07 13.92 3.07
C TYR A 80 -3.41 14.86 4.24
N ALA A 81 -3.65 16.14 3.95
CA ALA A 81 -4.01 17.13 4.97
C ALA A 81 -5.34 16.81 5.67
N ASP A 82 -6.28 16.17 4.95
CA ASP A 82 -7.62 15.81 5.46
C ASP A 82 -7.62 14.48 6.25
N MET A 83 -6.50 13.79 6.34
CA MET A 83 -6.39 12.57 7.14
C MET A 83 -6.42 12.90 8.63
N ALA A 84 -6.81 11.93 9.47
CA ALA A 84 -6.86 12.10 10.94
C ALA A 84 -5.55 12.68 11.51
N ASP A 85 -5.64 13.53 12.52
CA ASP A 85 -4.49 14.27 13.06
C ASP A 85 -3.44 13.39 13.77
N SER A 86 -3.81 12.19 14.18
CA SER A 86 -2.87 11.28 14.84
C SER A 86 -2.98 9.88 14.24
N LEU A 87 -1.90 9.43 13.62
CA LEU A 87 -1.72 8.07 13.11
C LEU A 87 -0.37 7.55 13.61
N ASP A 88 -0.27 6.24 13.81
CA ASP A 88 0.96 5.56 14.21
C ASP A 88 1.67 4.91 13.01
N LEU A 89 0.88 4.52 12.00
CA LEU A 89 1.36 3.97 10.73
C LEU A 89 0.61 4.64 9.58
N VAL A 90 1.35 5.20 8.63
CA VAL A 90 0.82 5.75 7.38
C VAL A 90 1.31 4.93 6.20
N VAL A 91 0.38 4.39 5.45
CA VAL A 91 0.66 3.61 4.22
C VAL A 91 0.16 4.39 3.02
N VAL A 92 1.05 4.62 2.06
CA VAL A 92 0.72 5.27 0.78
C VAL A 92 0.81 4.25 -0.35
N ILE A 93 -0.27 4.09 -1.11
CA ILE A 93 -0.33 3.19 -2.28
C ILE A 93 -0.82 4.00 -3.48
N GLY A 94 0.03 4.20 -4.48
CA GLY A 94 -0.33 5.03 -5.63
C GLY A 94 0.69 5.00 -6.75
N GLY A 95 0.50 5.90 -7.74
CA GLY A 95 1.36 6.02 -8.92
C GLY A 95 0.82 5.32 -10.17
N HIS A 96 -0.15 4.40 -10.05
CA HIS A 96 -0.76 3.73 -11.19
C HIS A 96 -1.43 4.73 -12.15
N ASN A 97 -2.22 5.64 -11.60
CA ASN A 97 -2.94 6.65 -12.38
C ASN A 97 -2.04 7.76 -12.90
N ASP A 98 -0.97 8.09 -12.17
CA ASP A 98 0.06 9.02 -12.61
C ASP A 98 0.82 8.44 -13.82
N ALA A 99 1.19 7.16 -13.78
CA ALA A 99 1.85 6.47 -14.90
C ALA A 99 1.01 6.50 -16.17
N ALA A 100 -0.31 6.27 -16.06
CA ALA A 100 -1.22 6.33 -17.20
C ALA A 100 -1.34 7.74 -17.82
N ARG A 101 -0.90 8.77 -17.12
CA ARG A 101 -0.99 10.19 -17.51
C ARG A 101 0.36 10.90 -17.57
N LEU A 102 1.45 10.16 -17.42
CA LEU A 102 2.78 10.75 -17.23
C LEU A 102 3.20 11.65 -18.40
N ASP A 103 2.80 11.33 -19.62
CA ASP A 103 3.13 12.13 -20.81
C ASP A 103 2.45 13.53 -20.77
N SER A 104 1.29 13.63 -20.14
CA SER A 104 0.60 14.93 -19.94
C SER A 104 1.00 15.62 -18.64
N ILE A 105 1.32 14.89 -17.59
CA ILE A 105 1.73 15.41 -16.27
C ILE A 105 3.16 15.94 -16.35
N GLY A 106 4.05 15.19 -17.01
CA GLY A 106 5.49 15.39 -16.99
C GLY A 106 6.15 14.84 -15.73
N MET A 107 7.30 14.20 -15.90
CA MET A 107 8.07 13.59 -14.80
C MET A 107 8.53 14.63 -13.77
N GLY A 108 8.83 15.85 -14.18
CA GLY A 108 9.24 16.94 -13.29
C GLY A 108 8.16 17.27 -12.26
N LEU A 109 6.92 17.49 -12.71
CA LEU A 109 5.79 17.77 -11.83
C LEU A 109 5.45 16.57 -10.94
N PHE A 110 5.50 15.34 -11.47
CA PHE A 110 5.29 14.15 -10.66
C PHE A 110 6.27 14.08 -9.48
N ARG A 111 7.57 14.23 -9.74
CA ARG A 111 8.62 14.21 -8.70
C ARG A 111 8.46 15.34 -7.68
N GLU A 112 8.17 16.55 -8.13
CA GLU A 112 7.92 17.71 -7.27
C GLU A 112 6.77 17.43 -6.29
N ARG A 113 5.62 16.98 -6.82
CA ARG A 113 4.40 16.74 -6.02
C ARG A 113 4.53 15.54 -5.09
N LEU A 114 5.25 14.51 -5.52
CA LEU A 114 5.61 13.40 -4.64
C LEU A 114 6.48 13.89 -3.46
N GLY A 115 7.43 14.79 -3.72
CA GLY A 115 8.22 15.44 -2.66
C GLY A 115 7.37 16.30 -1.71
N VAL A 116 6.34 16.99 -2.24
CA VAL A 116 5.36 17.72 -1.40
C VAL A 116 4.62 16.76 -0.48
N LEU A 117 4.16 15.62 -1.01
CA LEU A 117 3.49 14.58 -0.21
C LEU A 117 4.41 14.02 0.87
N CYS A 118 5.64 13.67 0.53
CA CYS A 118 6.62 13.13 1.49
C CYS A 118 6.86 14.10 2.66
N ARG A 119 7.18 15.38 2.38
CA ARG A 119 7.38 16.39 3.42
C ARG A 119 6.12 16.59 4.26
N GLY A 120 4.97 16.75 3.61
CA GLY A 120 3.72 16.97 4.31
C GLY A 120 3.33 15.84 5.25
N LEU A 121 3.58 14.59 4.86
CA LEU A 121 3.36 13.45 5.74
C LEU A 121 4.33 13.43 6.93
N ILE A 122 5.61 13.72 6.71
CA ILE A 122 6.62 13.80 7.79
C ILE A 122 6.25 14.90 8.79
N GLU A 123 5.88 16.09 8.30
CA GLU A 123 5.49 17.22 9.14
C GLU A 123 4.20 16.96 9.92
N LYS A 124 3.20 16.33 9.28
CA LYS A 124 1.93 16.01 9.93
C LYS A 124 2.05 14.86 10.92
N TYR A 125 2.89 13.87 10.64
CA TYR A 125 3.04 12.64 11.42
C TYR A 125 4.48 12.36 11.86
N PRO A 126 5.11 13.24 12.64
CA PRO A 126 6.54 13.13 12.97
C PRO A 126 6.89 11.93 13.86
N ARG A 127 5.87 11.25 14.41
CA ARG A 127 6.03 10.04 15.25
C ARG A 127 5.54 8.77 14.58
N ALA A 128 4.87 8.89 13.42
CA ALA A 128 4.36 7.74 12.72
C ALA A 128 5.44 7.08 11.87
N GLN A 129 5.35 5.77 11.72
CA GLN A 129 6.03 5.11 10.64
C GLN A 129 5.29 5.41 9.33
N ILE A 130 6.02 5.88 8.32
CA ILE A 130 5.48 6.16 6.99
C ILE A 130 6.13 5.20 6.01
N VAL A 131 5.31 4.48 5.22
CA VAL A 131 5.78 3.56 4.20
C VAL A 131 5.00 3.74 2.90
N PHE A 132 5.67 3.54 1.77
CA PHE A 132 5.06 3.61 0.45
C PHE A 132 5.08 2.24 -0.24
N PHE A 133 4.09 2.00 -1.09
CA PHE A 133 4.03 0.85 -1.98
C PHE A 133 3.86 1.35 -3.41
N THR A 134 4.73 0.87 -4.31
CA THR A 134 4.57 1.13 -5.74
C THR A 134 3.42 0.32 -6.32
N PRO A 135 2.90 0.68 -7.52
CA PRO A 135 2.00 -0.21 -8.25
C PRO A 135 2.71 -1.54 -8.55
N TRP A 136 1.96 -2.65 -8.56
CA TRP A 136 2.48 -3.93 -9.05
C TRP A 136 2.63 -3.94 -10.56
N VAL A 137 3.42 -4.90 -11.06
CA VAL A 137 3.75 -5.02 -12.48
C VAL A 137 2.52 -5.41 -13.31
N CYS A 138 2.36 -4.70 -14.43
CA CYS A 138 1.42 -5.04 -15.50
C CYS A 138 2.20 -5.43 -16.76
N ASP A 139 1.47 -5.85 -17.79
CA ASP A 139 2.07 -6.13 -19.09
C ASP A 139 2.75 -4.88 -19.67
N GLY A 140 3.86 -5.07 -20.39
CA GLY A 140 4.63 -3.97 -20.98
C GLY A 140 5.30 -3.06 -19.94
N PHE A 141 5.74 -3.58 -18.79
CA PHE A 141 6.33 -2.77 -17.72
C PHE A 141 7.66 -2.14 -18.09
N ALA A 142 8.59 -2.93 -18.68
CA ALA A 142 9.94 -2.46 -19.02
C ALA A 142 9.90 -1.31 -20.04
N GLY A 143 10.60 -0.22 -19.77
CA GLY A 143 10.65 0.99 -20.59
C GLY A 143 9.37 1.85 -20.57
N SER A 144 8.35 1.44 -19.80
CA SER A 144 7.07 2.13 -19.75
C SER A 144 7.06 3.33 -18.79
N ASN A 145 6.04 4.17 -18.90
CA ASN A 145 5.75 5.22 -17.92
C ASN A 145 5.53 4.66 -16.50
N ARG A 146 5.08 3.41 -16.38
CA ARG A 146 4.89 2.76 -15.09
C ARG A 146 6.22 2.46 -14.42
N GLU A 147 7.21 1.94 -15.16
CA GLU A 147 8.56 1.77 -14.64
C GLU A 147 9.18 3.10 -14.21
N ARG A 148 9.07 4.14 -15.06
CA ARG A 148 9.56 5.49 -14.75
C ARG A 148 8.95 6.07 -13.48
N VAL A 149 7.66 5.86 -13.24
CA VAL A 149 6.98 6.29 -11.99
C VAL A 149 7.47 5.48 -10.79
N VAL A 150 7.61 4.16 -10.92
CA VAL A 150 8.16 3.29 -9.85
C VAL A 150 9.56 3.75 -9.46
N ASP A 151 10.45 3.97 -10.41
CA ASP A 151 11.82 4.43 -10.15
C ASP A 151 11.86 5.83 -9.52
N ALA A 152 10.97 6.72 -9.96
CA ALA A 152 10.82 8.04 -9.35
C ALA A 152 10.32 7.94 -7.90
N MET A 153 9.38 7.04 -7.59
CA MET A 153 8.91 6.81 -6.21
C MET A 153 10.05 6.31 -5.32
N LEU A 154 10.82 5.31 -5.76
CA LEU A 154 11.97 4.80 -5.02
C LEU A 154 13.01 5.91 -4.75
N SER A 155 13.34 6.68 -5.78
CA SER A 155 14.35 7.75 -5.69
C SER A 155 13.89 8.91 -4.81
N VAL A 156 12.67 9.43 -5.03
CA VAL A 156 12.17 10.61 -4.30
C VAL A 156 11.90 10.27 -2.84
N CYS A 157 11.16 9.21 -2.55
CA CYS A 157 10.89 8.82 -1.16
C CYS A 157 12.18 8.49 -0.40
N GLY A 158 13.15 7.82 -1.07
CA GLY A 158 14.46 7.54 -0.50
C GLY A 158 15.22 8.80 -0.09
N SER A 159 15.10 9.92 -0.81
CA SER A 159 15.71 11.20 -0.44
C SER A 159 15.08 11.86 0.80
N TYR A 160 13.92 11.38 1.24
CA TYR A 160 13.26 11.75 2.49
C TYR A 160 13.41 10.69 3.61
N GLY A 161 14.19 9.64 3.37
CA GLY A 161 14.33 8.53 4.31
C GLY A 161 13.07 7.68 4.48
N ILE A 162 12.10 7.79 3.55
CA ILE A 162 10.85 7.03 3.59
C ILE A 162 11.04 5.69 2.88
N PRO A 163 10.83 4.54 3.56
CA PRO A 163 10.90 3.24 2.92
C PRO A 163 9.79 3.02 1.89
N VAL A 164 10.18 2.44 0.75
CA VAL A 164 9.26 2.11 -0.34
C VAL A 164 9.37 0.64 -0.68
N PHE A 165 8.25 -0.07 -0.65
CA PHE A 165 8.17 -1.42 -1.19
C PHE A 165 8.00 -1.38 -2.71
N ASP A 166 8.95 -1.91 -3.45
CA ASP A 166 8.86 -2.09 -4.90
C ASP A 166 7.94 -3.27 -5.24
N ALA A 167 6.63 -3.02 -5.24
CA ALA A 167 5.64 -4.04 -5.53
C ALA A 167 5.68 -4.48 -7.00
N ALA A 168 6.21 -3.66 -7.89
CA ALA A 168 6.37 -4.02 -9.30
C ALA A 168 7.37 -5.17 -9.48
N ARG A 169 8.51 -5.11 -8.78
CA ARG A 169 9.59 -6.09 -8.96
C ARG A 169 9.62 -7.17 -7.90
N ARG A 170 9.01 -6.93 -6.73
CA ARG A 170 9.11 -7.81 -5.55
C ARG A 170 7.75 -8.30 -5.02
N GLY A 171 6.63 -7.79 -5.54
CA GLY A 171 5.29 -8.06 -5.01
C GLY A 171 4.72 -9.44 -5.35
N GLY A 172 5.32 -10.19 -6.27
CA GLY A 172 4.81 -11.50 -6.70
C GLY A 172 3.45 -11.44 -7.41
N ILE A 173 3.05 -10.26 -7.89
CA ILE A 173 1.81 -10.01 -8.64
C ILE A 173 2.17 -9.69 -10.09
N TYR A 174 1.65 -10.47 -11.02
CA TYR A 174 1.94 -10.30 -12.44
C TYR A 174 0.67 -10.22 -13.30
N ALA A 175 0.21 -9.01 -13.55
CA ALA A 175 -1.00 -8.75 -14.34
C ALA A 175 -0.85 -9.05 -15.86
N GLY A 176 0.35 -9.26 -16.38
CA GLY A 176 0.59 -9.66 -17.77
C GLY A 176 0.10 -11.07 -18.12
N SER A 177 0.01 -11.98 -17.13
CA SER A 177 -0.47 -13.34 -17.34
C SER A 177 -1.99 -13.43 -17.25
N ALA A 178 -2.67 -13.87 -18.33
CA ALA A 178 -4.11 -14.11 -18.33
C ALA A 178 -4.52 -15.19 -17.31
N THR A 179 -3.72 -16.24 -17.14
CA THR A 179 -3.95 -17.28 -16.15
C THR A 179 -3.85 -16.75 -14.73
N PHE A 180 -2.84 -15.92 -14.47
CA PHE A 180 -2.67 -15.27 -13.17
C PHE A 180 -3.85 -14.34 -12.86
N ARG A 181 -4.28 -13.49 -13.81
CA ARG A 181 -5.42 -12.58 -13.64
C ARG A 181 -6.71 -13.33 -13.34
N ARG A 182 -6.96 -14.46 -14.01
CA ARG A 182 -8.18 -15.27 -13.78
C ARG A 182 -8.34 -15.69 -12.32
N ILE A 183 -7.23 -15.91 -11.61
CA ILE A 183 -7.22 -16.37 -10.22
C ILE A 183 -7.25 -15.18 -9.23
N TYR A 184 -6.48 -14.12 -9.51
CA TYR A 184 -6.10 -13.11 -8.52
C TYR A 184 -6.67 -11.71 -8.78
N PHE A 185 -7.36 -11.48 -9.91
CA PHE A 185 -7.90 -10.17 -10.26
C PHE A 185 -9.43 -10.14 -10.24
N GLN A 186 -9.99 -8.94 -10.01
CA GLN A 186 -11.44 -8.72 -10.00
C GLN A 186 -12.06 -9.12 -11.35
N GLY A 187 -13.28 -9.70 -11.31
CA GLY A 187 -13.93 -10.19 -12.51
C GLY A 187 -13.15 -11.22 -13.32
N GLY A 188 -12.20 -11.94 -12.69
CA GLY A 188 -11.32 -12.89 -13.37
C GLY A 188 -10.33 -12.25 -14.34
N GLY A 189 -10.08 -10.94 -14.22
CA GLY A 189 -9.12 -10.18 -15.03
C GLY A 189 -9.51 -10.03 -16.51
N THR A 190 -10.74 -10.30 -16.89
CA THR A 190 -11.20 -10.17 -18.30
C THR A 190 -11.28 -8.71 -18.72
N HIS A 191 -11.85 -7.87 -17.85
CA HIS A 191 -12.03 -6.43 -18.08
C HIS A 191 -11.26 -5.56 -17.07
N ASP A 192 -10.67 -6.17 -16.06
CA ASP A 192 -9.91 -5.52 -15.02
C ASP A 192 -8.52 -6.16 -14.90
N THR A 193 -7.52 -5.47 -15.38
CA THR A 193 -6.12 -5.92 -15.39
C THR A 193 -5.28 -5.22 -14.31
N ALA A 194 -5.94 -4.47 -13.41
CA ALA A 194 -5.25 -3.65 -12.42
C ALA A 194 -5.58 -4.05 -10.97
N HIS A 195 -6.83 -4.45 -10.67
CA HIS A 195 -7.30 -4.61 -9.30
C HIS A 195 -7.32 -6.07 -8.86
N LEU A 196 -6.70 -6.33 -7.71
CA LEU A 196 -6.73 -7.65 -7.09
C LEU A 196 -8.12 -7.96 -6.53
N ASN A 197 -8.53 -9.23 -6.62
CA ASN A 197 -9.64 -9.78 -5.84
C ASN A 197 -9.16 -10.21 -4.44
N SER A 198 -10.04 -10.74 -3.58
CA SER A 198 -9.67 -11.18 -2.23
C SER A 198 -8.48 -12.15 -2.21
N ARG A 199 -8.42 -13.12 -3.14
CA ARG A 199 -7.30 -14.07 -3.24
C ARG A 199 -5.98 -13.39 -3.62
N GLY A 200 -6.03 -12.38 -4.49
CA GLY A 200 -4.86 -11.58 -4.85
C GLY A 200 -4.34 -10.78 -3.67
N HIS A 201 -5.23 -10.23 -2.89
CA HIS A 201 -4.88 -9.54 -1.65
C HIS A 201 -4.32 -10.51 -0.59
N ASP A 202 -4.87 -11.72 -0.44
CA ASP A 202 -4.33 -12.76 0.46
C ASP A 202 -2.91 -13.18 0.06
N ARG A 203 -2.66 -13.28 -1.25
CA ARG A 203 -1.33 -13.59 -1.78
C ARG A 203 -0.31 -12.48 -1.48
N PHE A 204 -0.72 -11.21 -1.55
CA PHE A 204 0.17 -10.07 -1.34
C PHE A 204 0.38 -9.75 0.15
N LEU A 205 -0.57 -10.08 1.02
CA LEU A 205 -0.52 -9.76 2.45
C LEU A 205 0.79 -10.17 3.13
N PRO A 206 1.30 -11.43 3.04
CA PRO A 206 2.53 -11.81 3.74
C PRO A 206 3.75 -10.98 3.32
N VAL A 207 3.80 -10.59 2.03
CA VAL A 207 4.90 -9.79 1.48
C VAL A 207 4.85 -8.36 2.02
N ALA A 208 3.66 -7.76 2.03
CA ALA A 208 3.45 -6.42 2.57
C ALA A 208 3.67 -6.37 4.08
N GLU A 209 3.18 -7.36 4.81
CA GLU A 209 3.37 -7.51 6.26
C GLU A 209 4.84 -7.60 6.62
N SER A 210 5.59 -8.50 5.98
CA SER A 210 7.03 -8.65 6.20
C SER A 210 7.80 -7.34 5.98
N PHE A 211 7.38 -6.53 5.00
CA PHE A 211 7.98 -5.22 4.76
C PHE A 211 7.63 -4.21 5.85
N ILE A 212 6.36 -4.09 6.25
CA ILE A 212 5.92 -3.12 7.25
C ILE A 212 6.57 -3.40 8.60
N LEU A 213 6.61 -4.68 9.02
CA LEU A 213 7.14 -5.07 10.32
C LEU A 213 8.64 -4.77 10.48
N GLN A 214 9.42 -4.61 9.40
CA GLN A 214 10.82 -4.17 9.46
C GLN A 214 10.99 -2.75 10.02
N TYR A 215 9.93 -1.95 10.06
CA TYR A 215 9.97 -0.54 10.43
C TYR A 215 9.03 -0.19 11.60
N THR A 216 8.37 -1.16 12.20
CA THR A 216 7.34 -0.93 13.24
C THR A 216 7.69 -1.55 14.60
N GLU A 217 8.90 -2.05 14.75
CA GLU A 217 9.45 -2.58 16.01
C GLU A 217 9.80 -1.47 17.02
#